data_962c673bc52e6605b4da781e918cd4ed
#
_entry.id   962c673bc52e6605b4da781e918cd4ed
#
_cell.length_a   1.000
_cell.length_b   1.000
_cell.length_c   1.000
_cell.angle_alpha   90.00
_cell.angle_beta   90.00
_cell.angle_gamma   90.00
#
_symmetry.space_group_name_H-M   'P 1'
#
loop_
_entity.id
_entity.type
_entity.pdbx_description
1 polymer ?
#
loop_
_entity_poly.entity_id
_entity_poly.type
_entity_poly.pdbx_seq_one_letter_code
_entity_poly.pdbx_strand_id
1 'polypeptide(L)'
;MSADVVVFGVDNGIARVTLNRPEKMNALNPEMIVRLARCWDEIAADPTIRVVILTGAGERTFCAGADLGRLTPLLMRARRAEDEWDEALLAEPKLLNRALLRLTEFNTPVIGALRGTIVAGGMELALACDLRIVADDSQLGLVEVTRGLIPAAGGIARLSRQVASAAAAELLLIGDRISASEAYRIGLVNRVVPSNEVLPTAEQMAQRMSKNSPLAMRKAKEAMLASSGRSLEEAFGVEDACIKVVLRSADAKEGSRAFMEKRQSNFTGQ
;
A
#
# COMPACT_ATOMS: atom_id res chain seq x y z
N MET A 1 -6.83 -28.04 6.90
CA MET A 1 -6.59 -26.68 7.41
C MET A 1 -6.68 -25.75 6.21
N SER A 2 -7.55 -24.73 6.23
CA SER A 2 -7.59 -23.73 5.15
C SER A 2 -6.26 -22.97 5.17
N ALA A 3 -5.71 -22.68 3.98
CA ALA A 3 -4.53 -21.83 3.90
C ALA A 3 -4.84 -20.43 4.46
N ASP A 4 -3.84 -19.80 5.09
CA ASP A 4 -4.01 -18.44 5.61
C ASP A 4 -4.40 -17.47 4.49
N VAL A 5 -5.44 -16.67 4.71
CA VAL A 5 -5.95 -15.71 3.71
C VAL A 5 -5.02 -14.50 3.50
N VAL A 6 -4.07 -14.29 4.41
CA VAL A 6 -2.94 -13.36 4.27
C VAL A 6 -1.68 -14.14 4.61
N VAL A 7 -0.76 -14.23 3.66
CA VAL A 7 0.56 -14.83 3.88
C VAL A 7 1.56 -13.72 4.11
N PHE A 8 2.28 -13.82 5.22
CA PHE A 8 3.29 -12.84 5.63
C PHE A 8 4.64 -13.53 5.87
N GLY A 9 5.71 -12.92 5.42
CA GLY A 9 7.07 -13.38 5.66
C GLY A 9 8.07 -12.25 5.50
N VAL A 10 9.21 -12.36 6.20
CA VAL A 10 10.29 -11.38 6.14
C VAL A 10 11.58 -12.09 5.73
N ASP A 11 12.27 -11.50 4.76
CA ASP A 11 13.60 -11.95 4.33
C ASP A 11 14.49 -10.73 4.09
N ASN A 12 15.67 -10.70 4.73
CA ASN A 12 16.68 -9.65 4.56
C ASN A 12 16.13 -8.21 4.73
N GLY A 13 15.21 -8.00 5.67
CA GLY A 13 14.58 -6.71 5.93
C GLY A 13 13.51 -6.32 4.90
N ILE A 14 13.13 -7.23 4.02
CA ILE A 14 12.04 -7.08 3.06
C ILE A 14 10.85 -7.92 3.54
N ALA A 15 9.76 -7.29 3.92
CA ALA A 15 8.52 -7.96 4.24
C ALA A 15 7.72 -8.24 2.97
N ARG A 16 7.13 -9.42 2.85
CA ARG A 16 6.17 -9.75 1.79
C ARG A 16 4.82 -10.04 2.41
N VAL A 17 3.81 -9.30 1.95
CA VAL A 17 2.41 -9.46 2.32
C VAL A 17 1.64 -9.91 1.09
N THR A 18 1.03 -11.08 1.15
CA THR A 18 0.29 -11.66 0.03
C THR A 18 -1.17 -11.85 0.41
N LEU A 19 -2.10 -11.21 -0.33
CA LEU A 19 -3.51 -11.51 -0.27
C LEU A 19 -3.75 -12.90 -0.87
N ASN A 20 -4.26 -13.84 -0.10
CA ASN A 20 -4.25 -15.26 -0.48
C ASN A 20 -5.64 -15.91 -0.45
N ARG A 21 -6.53 -15.39 -1.29
CA ARG A 21 -7.85 -15.98 -1.61
C ARG A 21 -8.08 -15.96 -3.13
N PRO A 22 -7.17 -16.58 -3.93
CA PRO A 22 -7.22 -16.47 -5.40
C PRO A 22 -8.53 -17.02 -6.00
N GLU A 23 -9.15 -18.02 -5.37
CA GLU A 23 -10.44 -18.60 -5.77
C GLU A 23 -11.61 -17.62 -5.58
N LYS A 24 -11.44 -16.59 -4.75
CA LYS A 24 -12.37 -15.47 -4.53
C LYS A 24 -11.81 -14.14 -5.05
N MET A 25 -10.90 -14.20 -6.03
CA MET A 25 -10.26 -13.01 -6.61
C MET A 25 -9.62 -12.10 -5.56
N ASN A 26 -9.07 -12.68 -4.50
CA ASN A 26 -8.48 -11.98 -3.35
C ASN A 26 -9.43 -10.92 -2.74
N ALA A 27 -10.74 -11.15 -2.79
CA ALA A 27 -11.72 -10.25 -2.22
C ALA A 27 -11.58 -10.18 -0.69
N LEU A 28 -11.69 -8.95 -0.17
CA LEU A 28 -11.52 -8.61 1.24
C LEU A 28 -12.73 -9.09 2.04
N ASN A 29 -12.57 -10.18 2.80
CA ASN A 29 -13.52 -10.63 3.81
C ASN A 29 -13.10 -10.16 5.19
N PRO A 30 -13.93 -10.29 6.25
CA PRO A 30 -13.58 -9.89 7.61
C PRO A 30 -12.27 -10.48 8.12
N GLU A 31 -12.00 -11.76 7.89
CA GLU A 31 -10.73 -12.39 8.26
C GLU A 31 -9.52 -11.71 7.62
N MET A 32 -9.57 -11.46 6.30
CA MET A 32 -8.47 -10.79 5.59
C MET A 32 -8.24 -9.37 6.12
N ILE A 33 -9.31 -8.63 6.45
CA ILE A 33 -9.20 -7.29 7.05
C ILE A 33 -8.49 -7.35 8.40
N VAL A 34 -8.92 -8.27 9.28
CA VAL A 34 -8.28 -8.43 10.62
C VAL A 34 -6.81 -8.82 10.49
N ARG A 35 -6.51 -9.80 9.64
CA ARG A 35 -5.13 -10.28 9.44
C ARG A 35 -4.23 -9.21 8.80
N LEU A 36 -4.72 -8.46 7.82
CA LEU A 36 -3.98 -7.33 7.24
C LEU A 36 -3.67 -6.26 8.28
N ALA A 37 -4.64 -5.86 9.09
CA ALA A 37 -4.41 -4.87 10.14
C ALA A 37 -3.32 -5.32 11.12
N ARG A 38 -3.39 -6.58 11.59
CA ARG A 38 -2.36 -7.18 12.47
C ARG A 38 -0.99 -7.23 11.79
N CYS A 39 -0.97 -7.59 10.51
CA CYS A 39 0.28 -7.64 9.73
C CYS A 39 0.95 -6.25 9.64
N TRP A 40 0.17 -5.19 9.40
CA TRP A 40 0.70 -3.83 9.39
C TRP A 40 1.21 -3.37 10.76
N ASP A 41 0.53 -3.75 11.85
CA ASP A 41 0.98 -3.46 13.21
C ASP A 41 2.30 -4.16 13.52
N GLU A 42 2.45 -5.43 13.12
CA GLU A 42 3.69 -6.20 13.26
C GLU A 42 4.84 -5.56 12.48
N ILE A 43 4.60 -5.20 11.21
CA ILE A 43 5.59 -4.52 10.38
C ILE A 43 6.00 -3.16 10.99
N ALA A 44 5.05 -2.40 11.50
CA ALA A 44 5.33 -1.09 12.09
C ALA A 44 6.16 -1.20 13.39
N ALA A 45 5.97 -2.29 14.15
CA ALA A 45 6.69 -2.56 15.39
C ALA A 45 8.10 -3.11 15.19
N ASP A 46 8.40 -3.71 14.02
CA ASP A 46 9.71 -4.29 13.72
C ASP A 46 10.63 -3.29 12.99
N PRO A 47 11.65 -2.72 13.67
CA PRO A 47 12.58 -1.78 13.06
C PRO A 47 13.50 -2.42 12.01
N THR A 48 13.61 -3.75 11.95
CA THR A 48 14.44 -4.47 10.98
C THR A 48 13.79 -4.51 9.60
N ILE A 49 12.47 -4.35 9.52
CA ILE A 49 11.74 -4.29 8.25
C ILE A 49 11.96 -2.91 7.60
N ARG A 50 12.59 -2.90 6.46
CA ARG A 50 12.99 -1.69 5.71
C ARG A 50 12.03 -1.32 4.60
N VAL A 51 11.38 -2.32 3.99
CA VAL A 51 10.46 -2.17 2.86
C VAL A 51 9.46 -3.33 2.84
N VAL A 52 8.26 -3.06 2.33
CA VAL A 52 7.20 -4.06 2.16
C VAL A 52 6.91 -4.25 0.68
N ILE A 53 6.71 -5.51 0.25
CA ILE A 53 6.09 -5.85 -1.03
C ILE A 53 4.69 -6.37 -0.73
N LEU A 54 3.67 -5.69 -1.26
CA LEU A 54 2.27 -6.12 -1.20
C LEU A 54 1.86 -6.71 -2.54
N THR A 55 1.34 -7.93 -2.54
CA THR A 55 0.90 -8.62 -3.76
C THR A 55 -0.35 -9.47 -3.53
N GLY A 56 -0.95 -9.99 -4.60
CA GLY A 56 -2.03 -10.97 -4.58
C GLY A 56 -1.57 -12.34 -5.05
N ALA A 57 -2.04 -13.40 -4.43
CA ALA A 57 -1.84 -14.77 -4.90
C ALA A 57 -2.59 -15.01 -6.20
N GLY A 58 -2.06 -15.91 -7.05
CA GLY A 58 -2.58 -16.19 -8.38
C GLY A 58 -2.17 -15.12 -9.40
N GLU A 59 -2.64 -15.28 -10.64
CA GLU A 59 -2.22 -14.41 -11.75
C GLU A 59 -3.34 -13.49 -12.24
N ARG A 60 -4.60 -13.81 -11.91
CA ARG A 60 -5.79 -13.17 -12.48
C ARG A 60 -6.22 -11.88 -11.82
N THR A 61 -5.87 -11.71 -10.53
CA THR A 61 -6.41 -10.61 -9.75
C THR A 61 -5.50 -10.29 -8.57
N PHE A 62 -5.09 -9.03 -8.46
CA PHE A 62 -4.48 -8.55 -7.23
C PHE A 62 -5.52 -8.55 -6.10
N CYS A 63 -6.63 -7.81 -6.27
CA CYS A 63 -7.75 -7.78 -5.33
C CYS A 63 -8.98 -7.17 -6.01
N ALA A 64 -10.13 -7.85 -5.88
CA ALA A 64 -11.42 -7.42 -6.44
C ALA A 64 -12.22 -6.48 -5.51
N GLY A 65 -11.63 -6.05 -4.39
CA GLY A 65 -12.29 -5.19 -3.40
C GLY A 65 -13.05 -5.97 -2.33
N ALA A 66 -14.05 -5.33 -1.72
CA ALA A 66 -14.84 -5.93 -0.64
C ALA A 66 -15.59 -7.20 -1.11
N ASP A 67 -15.55 -8.24 -0.27
CA ASP A 67 -16.36 -9.43 -0.48
C ASP A 67 -17.85 -9.07 -0.29
N LEU A 68 -18.59 -9.04 -1.40
CA LEU A 68 -19.99 -8.63 -1.44
C LEU A 68 -20.93 -9.61 -0.71
N GLY A 69 -20.48 -10.84 -0.49
CA GLY A 69 -21.23 -11.84 0.26
C GLY A 69 -20.95 -11.82 1.77
N ARG A 70 -19.77 -11.34 2.18
CA ARG A 70 -19.33 -11.43 3.58
C ARG A 70 -19.10 -10.05 4.23
N LEU A 71 -18.26 -9.20 3.62
CA LEU A 71 -17.84 -7.93 4.23
C LEU A 71 -18.93 -6.86 4.07
N THR A 72 -19.40 -6.65 2.84
CA THR A 72 -20.35 -5.56 2.54
C THR A 72 -21.66 -5.69 3.34
N PRO A 73 -22.34 -6.87 3.40
CA PRO A 73 -23.56 -7.01 4.19
C PRO A 73 -23.34 -6.82 5.69
N LEU A 74 -22.17 -7.19 6.22
CA LEU A 74 -21.82 -6.97 7.62
C LEU A 74 -21.71 -5.48 7.94
N LEU A 75 -20.97 -4.72 7.11
CA LEU A 75 -20.81 -3.28 7.28
C LEU A 75 -22.11 -2.49 7.10
N MET A 76 -23.00 -2.95 6.21
CA MET A 76 -24.34 -2.39 6.02
C MET A 76 -25.34 -2.82 7.07
N ARG A 77 -24.96 -3.68 8.05
CA ARG A 77 -25.85 -4.28 9.04
C ARG A 77 -27.00 -5.10 8.44
N ALA A 78 -26.83 -5.58 7.21
CA ALA A 78 -27.75 -6.47 6.50
C ALA A 78 -27.59 -7.94 6.92
N ARG A 79 -26.52 -8.28 7.64
CA ARG A 79 -26.31 -9.55 8.34
C ARG A 79 -25.70 -9.33 9.72
N ARG A 80 -25.83 -10.30 10.60
CA ARG A 80 -25.17 -10.34 11.92
C ARG A 80 -23.76 -10.95 11.80
N ALA A 81 -22.96 -10.81 12.86
CA ALA A 81 -21.71 -11.54 13.01
C ALA A 81 -21.99 -13.07 13.03
N GLU A 82 -21.17 -13.84 12.33
CA GLU A 82 -21.27 -15.29 12.20
C GLU A 82 -20.02 -16.01 12.70
N ASP A 83 -18.91 -15.28 12.87
CA ASP A 83 -17.65 -15.81 13.33
C ASP A 83 -16.83 -14.76 14.10
N GLU A 84 -15.71 -15.19 14.68
CA GLU A 84 -14.78 -14.34 15.45
C GLU A 84 -14.19 -13.16 14.66
N TRP A 85 -14.07 -13.30 13.33
CA TRP A 85 -13.53 -12.26 12.47
C TRP A 85 -14.54 -11.12 12.26
N ASP A 86 -15.81 -11.49 12.11
CA ASP A 86 -16.90 -10.54 12.05
C ASP A 86 -17.00 -9.75 13.36
N GLU A 87 -16.92 -10.45 14.50
CA GLU A 87 -16.96 -9.84 15.84
C GLU A 87 -15.77 -8.90 16.05
N ALA A 88 -14.56 -9.32 15.70
CA ALA A 88 -13.36 -8.50 15.80
C ALA A 88 -13.46 -7.21 14.95
N LEU A 89 -13.98 -7.33 13.72
CA LEU A 89 -14.18 -6.18 12.85
C LEU A 89 -15.19 -5.18 13.39
N LEU A 90 -16.30 -5.68 13.97
CA LEU A 90 -17.34 -4.83 14.54
C LEU A 90 -16.93 -4.20 15.89
N ALA A 91 -16.09 -4.89 16.66
CA ALA A 91 -15.59 -4.39 17.94
C ALA A 91 -14.60 -3.22 17.78
N GLU A 92 -13.90 -3.15 16.64
CA GLU A 92 -12.89 -2.11 16.40
C GLU A 92 -13.22 -1.29 15.13
N PRO A 93 -13.87 -0.11 15.25
CA PRO A 93 -14.30 0.70 14.10
C PRO A 93 -13.14 1.17 13.18
N LYS A 94 -11.90 1.24 13.70
CA LYS A 94 -10.74 1.67 12.95
C LYS A 94 -10.03 0.53 12.21
N LEU A 95 -10.42 -0.72 12.44
CA LEU A 95 -9.74 -1.90 11.91
C LEU A 95 -9.70 -1.90 10.37
N LEU A 96 -10.83 -1.60 9.73
CA LEU A 96 -10.90 -1.47 8.27
C LEU A 96 -9.93 -0.40 7.75
N ASN A 97 -9.86 0.75 8.43
CA ASN A 97 -8.94 1.83 8.04
C ASN A 97 -7.48 1.41 8.18
N ARG A 98 -7.12 0.69 9.25
CA ARG A 98 -5.76 0.16 9.43
C ARG A 98 -5.44 -0.87 8.35
N ALA A 99 -6.33 -1.82 8.09
CA ALA A 99 -6.12 -2.85 7.08
C ALA A 99 -5.84 -2.27 5.69
N LEU A 100 -6.49 -1.15 5.33
CA LEU A 100 -6.34 -0.48 4.05
C LEU A 100 -5.35 0.71 4.12
N LEU A 101 -4.48 0.74 5.14
CA LEU A 101 -3.44 1.75 5.35
C LEU A 101 -3.98 3.19 5.23
N ARG A 102 -5.22 3.43 5.66
CA ARG A 102 -5.81 4.78 5.62
C ARG A 102 -5.20 5.72 6.67
N LEU A 103 -4.38 5.19 7.57
CA LEU A 103 -3.67 5.95 8.57
C LEU A 103 -2.38 6.52 7.98
N THR A 104 -2.06 7.77 8.34
CA THR A 104 -0.86 8.49 7.89
C THR A 104 0.41 8.07 8.63
N GLU A 105 0.29 7.24 9.66
CA GLU A 105 1.40 6.89 10.56
C GLU A 105 2.25 5.70 10.09
N PHE A 106 1.84 5.02 9.00
CA PHE A 106 2.60 3.89 8.46
C PHE A 106 3.73 4.37 7.54
N ASN A 107 4.93 4.56 8.12
CA ASN A 107 6.08 5.17 7.44
C ASN A 107 7.03 4.14 6.79
N THR A 108 6.83 2.83 6.99
CA THR A 108 7.58 1.83 6.23
C THR A 108 7.16 1.88 4.75
N PRO A 109 8.10 2.02 3.80
CA PRO A 109 7.77 2.05 2.37
C PRO A 109 7.09 0.77 1.89
N VAL A 110 6.08 0.93 1.03
CA VAL A 110 5.31 -0.18 0.45
C VAL A 110 5.39 -0.15 -1.08
N ILE A 111 5.78 -1.27 -1.66
CA ILE A 111 5.78 -1.51 -3.11
C ILE A 111 4.59 -2.43 -3.43
N GLY A 112 3.65 -1.97 -4.25
CA GLY A 112 2.60 -2.81 -4.81
C GLY A 112 3.11 -3.58 -6.03
N ALA A 113 3.12 -4.91 -5.96
CA ALA A 113 3.37 -5.82 -7.06
C ALA A 113 2.02 -6.36 -7.56
N LEU A 114 1.44 -5.71 -8.57
CA LEU A 114 0.03 -5.76 -8.90
C LEU A 114 -0.22 -6.44 -10.24
N ARG A 115 -1.05 -7.50 -10.26
CA ARG A 115 -1.38 -8.25 -11.48
C ARG A 115 -2.88 -8.37 -11.68
N GLY A 116 -3.31 -8.41 -12.95
CA GLY A 116 -4.68 -8.66 -13.36
C GLY A 116 -5.65 -7.58 -12.87
N THR A 117 -6.77 -7.96 -12.26
CA THR A 117 -7.81 -7.03 -11.83
C THR A 117 -7.45 -6.35 -10.49
N ILE A 118 -7.52 -5.01 -10.46
CA ILE A 118 -7.19 -4.16 -9.31
C ILE A 118 -8.34 -3.17 -9.15
N VAL A 119 -9.39 -3.52 -8.39
CA VAL A 119 -10.61 -2.70 -8.34
C VAL A 119 -11.13 -2.48 -6.94
N ALA A 120 -11.91 -1.43 -6.76
CA ALA A 120 -12.58 -1.05 -5.51
C ALA A 120 -11.59 -1.03 -4.33
N GLY A 121 -11.86 -1.73 -3.21
CA GLY A 121 -10.94 -1.83 -2.08
C GLY A 121 -9.53 -2.34 -2.44
N GLY A 122 -9.38 -3.13 -3.53
CA GLY A 122 -8.08 -3.51 -4.08
C GLY A 122 -7.35 -2.32 -4.70
N MET A 123 -8.07 -1.46 -5.39
CA MET A 123 -7.52 -0.19 -5.90
C MET A 123 -7.18 0.76 -4.76
N GLU A 124 -7.97 0.79 -3.68
CA GLU A 124 -7.68 1.59 -2.49
C GLU A 124 -6.39 1.14 -1.79
N LEU A 125 -6.13 -0.18 -1.71
CA LEU A 125 -4.85 -0.74 -1.26
C LEU A 125 -3.70 -0.38 -2.22
N ALA A 126 -3.92 -0.46 -3.52
CA ALA A 126 -2.92 -0.06 -4.52
C ALA A 126 -2.56 1.43 -4.38
N LEU A 127 -3.54 2.29 -4.17
CA LEU A 127 -3.33 3.73 -3.91
C LEU A 127 -2.61 4.01 -2.58
N ALA A 128 -2.64 3.09 -1.64
CA ALA A 128 -1.91 3.17 -0.38
C ALA A 128 -0.42 2.79 -0.51
N CYS A 129 -0.05 2.07 -1.56
CA CYS A 129 1.35 1.77 -1.85
C CYS A 129 2.09 3.03 -2.31
N ASP A 130 3.35 3.16 -1.90
CA ASP A 130 4.21 4.28 -2.31
C ASP A 130 4.67 4.12 -3.77
N LEU A 131 4.98 2.89 -4.16
CA LEU A 131 5.35 2.53 -5.52
C LEU A 131 4.42 1.42 -6.04
N ARG A 132 4.07 1.48 -7.33
CA ARG A 132 3.19 0.53 -8.00
C ARG A 132 3.84 0.01 -9.26
N ILE A 133 4.03 -1.31 -9.32
CA ILE A 133 4.49 -2.06 -10.48
C ILE A 133 3.31 -2.90 -10.92
N VAL A 134 2.89 -2.74 -12.16
CA VAL A 134 1.63 -3.28 -12.67
C VAL A 134 1.89 -4.15 -13.90
N ALA A 135 1.20 -5.26 -14.02
CA ALA A 135 1.25 -6.06 -15.23
C ALA A 135 0.60 -5.32 -16.41
N ASP A 136 1.15 -5.50 -17.60
CA ASP A 136 0.71 -4.83 -18.82
C ASP A 136 -0.74 -5.17 -19.24
N ASP A 137 -1.24 -6.35 -18.84
CA ASP A 137 -2.60 -6.82 -19.05
C ASP A 137 -3.59 -6.40 -17.93
N SER A 138 -3.14 -5.66 -16.93
CA SER A 138 -3.95 -5.31 -15.76
C SER A 138 -5.04 -4.26 -16.08
N GLN A 139 -6.12 -4.34 -15.28
CA GLN A 139 -7.24 -3.42 -15.31
C GLN A 139 -7.43 -2.81 -13.91
N LEU A 140 -7.41 -1.47 -13.82
CA LEU A 140 -7.49 -0.72 -12.57
C LEU A 140 -8.74 0.15 -12.54
N GLY A 141 -9.38 0.30 -11.35
CA GLY A 141 -10.52 1.22 -11.25
C GLY A 141 -11.16 1.28 -9.87
N LEU A 142 -11.84 2.41 -9.62
CA LEU A 142 -12.73 2.62 -8.49
C LEU A 142 -14.17 2.51 -9.00
N VAL A 143 -14.70 1.30 -8.95
CA VAL A 143 -15.96 0.93 -9.62
C VAL A 143 -17.20 1.06 -8.74
N GLU A 144 -17.06 1.59 -7.54
CA GLU A 144 -18.11 1.60 -6.49
C GLU A 144 -19.36 2.34 -6.92
N VAL A 145 -19.23 3.45 -7.66
CA VAL A 145 -20.38 4.27 -8.11
C VAL A 145 -21.34 3.49 -9.01
N THR A 146 -20.84 2.50 -9.76
CA THR A 146 -21.69 1.62 -10.58
C THR A 146 -22.59 0.70 -9.75
N ARG A 147 -22.40 0.67 -8.42
CA ARG A 147 -23.15 -0.15 -7.45
C ARG A 147 -23.83 0.71 -6.40
N GLY A 148 -23.93 2.03 -6.62
CA GLY A 148 -24.54 2.97 -5.67
C GLY A 148 -23.71 3.18 -4.40
N LEU A 149 -22.41 2.91 -4.45
CA LEU A 149 -21.45 3.11 -3.35
C LEU A 149 -20.38 4.11 -3.73
N ILE A 150 -19.55 4.50 -2.77
CA ILE A 150 -18.34 5.30 -3.00
C ILE A 150 -17.13 4.61 -2.37
N PRO A 151 -15.90 4.85 -2.86
CA PRO A 151 -14.68 4.40 -2.22
C PRO A 151 -14.60 4.91 -0.77
N ALA A 152 -14.44 4.02 0.21
CA ALA A 152 -14.58 4.36 1.62
C ALA A 152 -13.27 4.28 2.42
N ALA A 153 -12.23 3.64 1.88
CA ALA A 153 -10.97 3.39 2.59
C ALA A 153 -9.80 4.27 2.12
N GLY A 154 -10.11 5.45 1.62
CA GLY A 154 -9.12 6.45 1.22
C GLY A 154 -8.93 6.59 -0.30
N GLY A 155 -9.69 5.85 -1.11
CA GLY A 155 -9.60 5.86 -2.56
C GLY A 155 -9.81 7.26 -3.15
N ILE A 156 -10.85 7.97 -2.73
CA ILE A 156 -11.14 9.34 -3.19
C ILE A 156 -9.99 10.28 -2.81
N ALA A 157 -9.62 10.31 -1.53
CA ALA A 157 -8.64 11.25 -1.02
C ALA A 157 -7.24 11.04 -1.61
N ARG A 158 -6.84 9.79 -1.83
CA ARG A 158 -5.54 9.46 -2.42
C ARG A 158 -5.52 9.70 -3.92
N LEU A 159 -6.53 9.21 -4.65
CA LEU A 159 -6.58 9.37 -6.11
C LEU A 159 -6.54 10.85 -6.50
N SER A 160 -7.35 11.70 -5.86
CA SER A 160 -7.42 13.14 -6.14
C SER A 160 -6.12 13.91 -5.85
N ARG A 161 -5.16 13.27 -5.14
CA ARG A 161 -3.83 13.84 -4.86
C ARG A 161 -2.72 13.24 -5.70
N GLN A 162 -2.96 12.09 -6.32
CA GLN A 162 -1.93 11.35 -7.05
C GLN A 162 -2.01 11.56 -8.57
N VAL A 163 -3.16 11.97 -9.09
CA VAL A 163 -3.35 12.25 -10.52
C VAL A 163 -4.03 13.60 -10.71
N ALA A 164 -4.02 14.10 -11.95
CA ALA A 164 -4.74 15.33 -12.30
C ALA A 164 -6.24 15.22 -12.01
N SER A 165 -6.87 16.32 -11.60
CA SER A 165 -8.28 16.34 -11.16
C SER A 165 -9.25 15.80 -12.21
N ALA A 166 -9.01 16.06 -13.50
CA ALA A 166 -9.84 15.51 -14.59
C ALA A 166 -9.78 13.97 -14.63
N ALA A 167 -8.59 13.39 -14.55
CA ALA A 167 -8.43 11.93 -14.52
C ALA A 167 -9.03 11.31 -13.24
N ALA A 168 -8.89 11.97 -12.10
CA ALA A 168 -9.52 11.53 -10.85
C ALA A 168 -11.05 11.56 -10.97
N ALA A 169 -11.63 12.63 -11.52
CA ALA A 169 -13.08 12.77 -11.73
C ALA A 169 -13.61 11.68 -12.68
N GLU A 170 -12.93 11.41 -13.79
CA GLU A 170 -13.31 10.38 -14.74
C GLU A 170 -13.37 9.00 -14.06
N LEU A 171 -12.30 8.59 -13.35
CA LEU A 171 -12.23 7.32 -12.64
C LEU A 171 -13.29 7.20 -11.53
N LEU A 172 -13.59 8.30 -10.81
CA LEU A 172 -14.50 8.27 -9.67
C LEU A 172 -15.97 8.37 -10.09
N LEU A 173 -16.30 9.13 -11.15
CA LEU A 173 -17.68 9.45 -11.49
C LEU A 173 -18.24 8.52 -12.58
N ILE A 174 -17.42 8.05 -13.50
CA ILE A 174 -17.81 7.04 -14.50
C ILE A 174 -17.75 5.64 -13.88
N GLY A 175 -16.69 5.35 -13.09
CA GLY A 175 -16.48 4.04 -12.46
C GLY A 175 -16.00 2.96 -13.42
N ASP A 176 -15.48 3.32 -14.57
CA ASP A 176 -14.88 2.38 -15.52
C ASP A 176 -13.47 1.96 -15.07
N ARG A 177 -13.00 0.87 -15.66
CA ARG A 177 -11.64 0.39 -15.50
C ARG A 177 -10.77 0.99 -16.59
N ILE A 178 -9.54 1.32 -16.23
CA ILE A 178 -8.50 1.74 -17.16
C ILE A 178 -7.44 0.65 -17.33
N SER A 179 -6.77 0.66 -18.47
CA SER A 179 -5.63 -0.22 -18.73
C SER A 179 -4.39 0.19 -17.92
N ALA A 180 -3.45 -0.73 -17.77
CA ALA A 180 -2.15 -0.44 -17.17
C ALA A 180 -1.39 0.69 -17.91
N SER A 181 -1.48 0.73 -19.24
CA SER A 181 -0.86 1.77 -20.07
C SER A 181 -1.48 3.15 -19.79
N GLU A 182 -2.80 3.23 -19.64
CA GLU A 182 -3.49 4.47 -19.28
C GLU A 182 -3.14 4.90 -17.85
N ALA A 183 -3.11 3.96 -16.89
CA ALA A 183 -2.68 4.23 -15.54
C ALA A 183 -1.24 4.79 -15.47
N TYR A 184 -0.35 4.31 -16.33
CA TYR A 184 1.01 4.84 -16.47
C TYR A 184 1.00 6.25 -17.10
N ARG A 185 0.21 6.45 -18.15
CA ARG A 185 0.08 7.75 -18.83
C ARG A 185 -0.37 8.87 -17.90
N ILE A 186 -1.32 8.59 -17.01
CA ILE A 186 -1.82 9.58 -16.03
C ILE A 186 -0.95 9.69 -14.75
N GLY A 187 0.17 8.97 -14.68
CA GLY A 187 1.08 9.01 -13.54
C GLY A 187 0.62 8.21 -12.31
N LEU A 188 -0.38 7.34 -12.47
CA LEU A 188 -0.95 6.54 -11.38
C LEU A 188 -0.05 5.38 -10.97
N VAL A 189 0.78 4.85 -11.88
CA VAL A 189 1.69 3.73 -11.64
C VAL A 189 3.12 4.06 -12.07
N ASN A 190 4.11 3.46 -11.41
CA ASN A 190 5.53 3.75 -11.62
C ASN A 190 6.15 2.92 -12.74
N ARG A 191 5.65 1.69 -12.95
CA ARG A 191 6.14 0.76 -13.97
C ARG A 191 4.99 -0.10 -14.49
N VAL A 192 5.04 -0.36 -15.79
CA VAL A 192 4.23 -1.38 -16.47
C VAL A 192 5.20 -2.38 -17.08
N VAL A 193 5.04 -3.65 -16.74
CA VAL A 193 5.93 -4.74 -17.15
C VAL A 193 5.11 -5.99 -17.50
N PRO A 194 5.64 -6.98 -18.24
CA PRO A 194 4.98 -8.26 -18.43
C PRO A 194 4.58 -8.90 -17.10
N SER A 195 3.47 -9.63 -17.06
CA SER A 195 2.89 -10.18 -15.83
C SER A 195 3.87 -11.01 -15.00
N ASN A 196 4.72 -11.82 -15.65
CA ASN A 196 5.77 -12.60 -15.00
C ASN A 196 6.92 -11.77 -14.43
N GLU A 197 7.10 -10.52 -14.87
CA GLU A 197 8.16 -9.61 -14.41
C GLU A 197 7.74 -8.70 -13.25
N VAL A 198 6.45 -8.69 -12.87
CA VAL A 198 5.93 -7.79 -11.84
C VAL A 198 6.62 -8.03 -10.49
N LEU A 199 6.61 -9.26 -10.00
CA LEU A 199 7.22 -9.60 -8.72
C LEU A 199 8.75 -9.49 -8.75
N PRO A 200 9.48 -10.00 -9.76
CA PRO A 200 10.92 -9.77 -9.90
C PRO A 200 11.31 -8.29 -9.90
N THR A 201 10.55 -7.43 -10.62
CA THR A 201 10.80 -5.99 -10.63
C THR A 201 10.59 -5.36 -9.25
N ALA A 202 9.54 -5.76 -8.52
CA ALA A 202 9.30 -5.30 -7.16
C ALA A 202 10.41 -5.72 -6.20
N GLU A 203 10.89 -6.95 -6.31
CA GLU A 203 12.00 -7.47 -5.52
C GLU A 203 13.31 -6.71 -5.80
N GLN A 204 13.63 -6.43 -7.05
CA GLN A 204 14.80 -5.63 -7.41
C GLN A 204 14.71 -4.21 -6.83
N MET A 205 13.53 -3.57 -6.89
CA MET A 205 13.33 -2.25 -6.28
C MET A 205 13.44 -2.32 -4.76
N ALA A 206 12.85 -3.31 -4.12
CA ALA A 206 12.94 -3.52 -2.67
C ALA A 206 14.39 -3.75 -2.22
N GLN A 207 15.16 -4.57 -2.95
CA GLN A 207 16.59 -4.79 -2.68
C GLN A 207 17.43 -3.52 -2.82
N ARG A 208 17.09 -2.63 -3.76
CA ARG A 208 17.74 -1.32 -3.86
C ARG A 208 17.38 -0.42 -2.68
N MET A 209 16.11 -0.38 -2.31
CA MET A 209 15.62 0.40 -1.17
C MET A 209 16.18 -0.10 0.15
N SER A 210 16.30 -1.43 0.34
CA SER A 210 16.82 -2.02 1.59
C SER A 210 18.29 -1.68 1.87
N LYS A 211 19.04 -1.18 0.88
CA LYS A 211 20.40 -0.66 1.04
C LYS A 211 20.46 0.79 1.52
N ASN A 212 19.36 1.52 1.47
CA ASN A 212 19.28 2.90 1.94
C ASN A 212 19.07 2.96 3.46
N SER A 213 19.34 4.13 4.07
CA SER A 213 19.02 4.36 5.48
C SER A 213 17.53 4.20 5.73
N PRO A 214 17.10 3.25 6.58
CA PRO A 214 15.69 3.06 6.87
C PRO A 214 15.07 4.28 7.57
N LEU A 215 15.84 4.99 8.41
CA LEU A 215 15.38 6.22 9.03
C LEU A 215 15.15 7.33 8.00
N ALA A 216 16.08 7.52 7.07
CA ALA A 216 15.95 8.54 6.03
C ALA A 216 14.76 8.26 5.11
N MET A 217 14.56 7.00 4.70
CA MET A 217 13.39 6.62 3.88
C MET A 217 12.06 6.87 4.60
N ARG A 218 11.96 6.47 5.89
CA ARG A 218 10.76 6.71 6.70
C ARG A 218 10.47 8.20 6.85
N LYS A 219 11.49 9.02 7.13
CA LYS A 219 11.33 10.47 7.30
C LYS A 219 11.02 11.17 5.97
N ALA A 220 11.57 10.73 4.86
CA ALA A 220 11.21 11.24 3.53
C ALA A 220 9.74 10.94 3.19
N LYS A 221 9.26 9.70 3.45
CA LYS A 221 7.86 9.33 3.28
C LYS A 221 6.95 10.14 4.21
N GLU A 222 7.30 10.28 5.49
CA GLU A 222 6.58 11.09 6.47
C GLU A 222 6.45 12.54 5.99
N ALA A 223 7.56 13.16 5.59
CA ALA A 223 7.56 14.53 5.08
C ALA A 223 6.68 14.68 3.84
N MET A 224 6.81 13.78 2.87
CA MET A 224 6.00 13.77 1.64
C MET A 224 4.50 13.70 1.94
N LEU A 225 4.09 12.79 2.82
CA LEU A 225 2.67 12.61 3.18
C LEU A 225 2.13 13.77 4.01
N ALA A 226 2.89 14.23 5.00
CA ALA A 226 2.50 15.30 5.89
C ALA A 226 2.46 16.68 5.20
N SER A 227 3.25 16.89 4.15
CA SER A 227 3.26 18.13 3.35
C SER A 227 2.07 18.23 2.39
N SER A 228 1.39 17.12 2.11
CA SER A 228 0.29 17.11 1.14
C SER A 228 -0.88 17.98 1.60
N GLY A 229 -1.28 18.95 0.75
CA GLY A 229 -2.40 19.86 1.00
C GLY A 229 -2.07 21.04 1.92
N ARG A 230 -0.81 21.22 2.32
CA ARG A 230 -0.33 22.38 3.07
C ARG A 230 0.16 23.49 2.14
N SER A 231 0.27 24.70 2.66
CA SER A 231 1.01 25.76 1.99
C SER A 231 2.49 25.36 1.86
N LEU A 232 3.22 25.96 0.93
CA LEU A 232 4.65 25.65 0.74
C LEU A 232 5.48 25.97 1.99
N GLU A 233 5.16 27.05 2.69
CA GLU A 233 5.80 27.44 3.95
C GLU A 233 5.60 26.39 5.06
N GLU A 234 4.37 25.92 5.24
CA GLU A 234 4.07 24.86 6.20
C GLU A 234 4.75 23.52 5.82
N ALA A 235 4.82 23.21 4.51
CA ALA A 235 5.50 22.03 3.99
C ALA A 235 7.00 22.06 4.29
N PHE A 236 7.67 23.21 4.12
CA PHE A 236 9.07 23.41 4.52
C PHE A 236 9.27 23.20 6.03
N GLY A 237 8.33 23.64 6.87
CA GLY A 237 8.37 23.37 8.31
C GLY A 237 8.34 21.87 8.65
N VAL A 238 7.56 21.09 7.89
CA VAL A 238 7.51 19.62 8.01
C VAL A 238 8.85 18.99 7.58
N GLU A 239 9.39 19.42 6.44
CA GLU A 239 10.70 18.95 5.95
C GLU A 239 11.80 19.23 6.97
N ASP A 240 11.88 20.45 7.49
CA ASP A 240 12.87 20.86 8.49
C ASP A 240 12.82 19.98 9.75
N ALA A 241 11.62 19.64 10.22
CA ALA A 241 11.45 18.74 11.36
C ALA A 241 12.02 17.34 11.05
N CYS A 242 11.72 16.78 9.88
CA CYS A 242 12.23 15.49 9.45
C CYS A 242 13.76 15.52 9.23
N ILE A 243 14.29 16.55 8.58
CA ILE A 243 15.72 16.74 8.33
C ILE A 243 16.49 16.81 9.63
N LYS A 244 16.01 17.54 10.64
CA LYS A 244 16.67 17.64 11.95
C LYS A 244 16.83 16.28 12.63
N VAL A 245 15.88 15.38 12.48
CA VAL A 245 15.97 14.00 13.00
C VAL A 245 17.05 13.22 12.26
N VAL A 246 17.01 13.24 10.92
CA VAL A 246 17.94 12.48 10.07
C VAL A 246 19.39 12.95 10.28
N LEU A 247 19.65 14.26 10.30
CA LEU A 247 21.00 14.81 10.45
C LEU A 247 21.68 14.45 11.78
N ARG A 248 20.90 14.15 12.82
CA ARG A 248 21.42 13.72 14.13
C ARG A 248 21.70 12.23 14.22
N SER A 249 21.27 11.45 13.22
CA SER A 249 21.34 9.98 13.22
C SER A 249 22.78 9.47 13.04
N ALA A 250 22.99 8.23 13.47
CA ALA A 250 24.21 7.48 13.15
C ALA A 250 24.30 7.20 11.64
N ASP A 251 23.15 6.94 10.99
CA ASP A 251 23.07 6.68 9.56
C ASP A 251 23.56 7.86 8.71
N ALA A 252 23.25 9.11 9.07
CA ALA A 252 23.73 10.29 8.35
C ALA A 252 25.27 10.42 8.41
N LYS A 253 25.85 10.12 9.55
CA LYS A 253 27.32 10.11 9.73
C LYS A 253 27.97 8.97 8.94
N GLU A 254 27.38 7.78 9.02
CA GLU A 254 27.85 6.60 8.29
C GLU A 254 27.77 6.81 6.77
N GLY A 255 26.67 7.33 6.26
CA GLY A 255 26.50 7.60 4.82
C GLY A 255 27.55 8.53 4.27
N SER A 256 27.82 9.64 4.98
CA SER A 256 28.87 10.61 4.61
C SER A 256 30.26 9.99 4.64
N ARG A 257 30.57 9.23 5.70
CA ARG A 257 31.87 8.56 5.85
C ARG A 257 32.09 7.50 4.78
N ALA A 258 31.09 6.60 4.58
CA ALA A 258 31.18 5.53 3.59
C ALA A 258 31.37 6.06 2.18
N PHE A 259 30.70 7.19 1.82
CA PHE A 259 30.87 7.86 0.53
C PHE A 259 32.31 8.36 0.33
N MET A 260 32.91 9.03 1.34
CA MET A 260 34.29 9.50 1.28
C MET A 260 35.30 8.34 1.19
N GLU A 261 35.02 7.23 1.87
CA GLU A 261 35.83 6.01 1.89
C GLU A 261 35.57 5.10 0.66
N LYS A 262 34.67 5.46 -0.23
CA LYS A 262 34.27 4.69 -1.42
C LYS A 262 33.86 3.24 -1.11
N ARG A 263 33.15 3.03 -0.02
CA ARG A 263 32.61 1.73 0.40
C ARG A 263 31.08 1.78 0.51
N GLN A 264 30.47 0.61 0.60
CA GLN A 264 29.06 0.51 0.89
C GLN A 264 28.77 0.95 2.33
N SER A 265 27.69 1.74 2.51
CA SER A 265 27.21 2.15 3.83
C SER A 265 26.57 0.99 4.57
N ASN A 266 26.73 0.96 5.90
CA ASN A 266 26.06 0.01 6.78
C ASN A 266 25.07 0.77 7.66
N PHE A 267 23.85 0.92 7.19
CA PHE A 267 22.80 1.66 7.87
C PHE A 267 22.07 0.79 8.89
N THR A 268 21.86 1.34 10.09
CA THR A 268 21.20 0.67 11.21
C THR A 268 19.81 1.23 11.53
N GLY A 269 19.46 2.39 10.97
CA GLY A 269 18.19 3.07 11.23
C GLY A 269 18.19 3.92 12.50
N GLN A 270 19.38 4.20 13.07
CA GLN A 270 19.55 4.95 14.31
C GLN A 270 20.22 6.30 14.10
#